data_435ffcf7c57627b8db36c27c49139401
#
_entry.id   435ffcf7c57627b8db36c27c49139401
#
_cell.length_a   1.000
_cell.length_b   1.000
_cell.length_c   1.000
_cell.angle_alpha   90.00
_cell.angle_beta   90.00
_cell.angle_gamma   90.00
#
_symmetry.space_group_name_H-M   'P 1'
#
loop_
_entity.id
_entity.type
_entity.pdbx_description
1 polymer ?
#
loop_
_entity_poly.entity_id
_entity_poly.type
_entity_poly.pdbx_seq_one_letter_code
_entity_poly.pdbx_strand_id
1 'polypeptide(L)'
;MPRVACIANPNARDGKLGKNFHKIEEALGSSGIEYDVFMTEGTGHAIEIASGLRDSDYDLVVAIGGDGTVHEVANGIRGSSKRLGIIPMGNGDDFARAIGIPLKDIQGAIDLLNGGSDYTVGGIRVEGLRAPEHPGIPSPKHYPVTGDPSKEGNLVRWSFLECDGGVTSSINRMKDEGHFSWISGQKKYTFLAIKAILTWKSQMAWIKVDDQPGHKVDLTGLFALMQAETFGGGYRVAPGMHPFGDSASIVLGFGLSKSQMLRVMGPLEKGKHVGRWGKISKDSCRSFEIRALDPEGNPTDEEGHDPPLFISLDGEISMTTPVRFEFHEGQLHVRGGPSPPNRR
;
A
#
# COMPACT_ATOMS: atom_id res chain seq x y z
N MET A 1 4.04 -13.32 -28.67
CA MET A 1 4.19 -12.15 -27.82
C MET A 1 3.00 -12.12 -26.89
N PRO A 2 3.12 -11.59 -25.67
CA PRO A 2 1.99 -11.51 -24.77
C PRO A 2 0.92 -10.55 -25.31
N ARG A 3 -0.34 -10.88 -25.11
CA ARG A 3 -1.45 -9.96 -25.31
C ARG A 3 -1.70 -9.18 -24.02
N VAL A 4 -1.72 -7.85 -24.09
CA VAL A 4 -1.64 -6.97 -22.93
C VAL A 4 -2.87 -6.08 -22.81
N ALA A 5 -3.51 -6.06 -21.65
CA ALA A 5 -4.53 -5.08 -21.28
C ALA A 5 -3.91 -3.96 -20.43
N CYS A 6 -3.84 -2.75 -20.95
CA CYS A 6 -3.29 -1.59 -20.26
C CYS A 6 -4.42 -0.80 -19.58
N ILE A 7 -4.42 -0.73 -18.24
CA ILE A 7 -5.37 0.07 -17.47
C ILE A 7 -4.66 1.36 -17.04
N ALA A 8 -5.07 2.48 -17.60
CA ALA A 8 -4.40 3.77 -17.42
C ALA A 8 -5.27 4.75 -16.61
N ASN A 9 -4.67 5.37 -15.58
CA ASN A 9 -5.32 6.41 -14.79
C ASN A 9 -4.88 7.80 -15.29
N PRO A 10 -5.70 8.51 -16.10
CA PRO A 10 -5.33 9.79 -16.68
C PRO A 10 -5.06 10.88 -15.63
N ASN A 11 -5.61 10.71 -14.41
CA ASN A 11 -5.45 11.67 -13.32
C ASN A 11 -4.15 11.46 -12.52
N ALA A 12 -3.37 10.41 -12.80
CA ALA A 12 -2.08 10.21 -12.15
C ALA A 12 -1.15 11.42 -12.33
N ARG A 13 -0.39 11.73 -11.26
CA ARG A 13 0.48 12.93 -11.19
C ARG A 13 -0.27 14.24 -11.48
N ASP A 14 -1.41 14.46 -10.86
CA ASP A 14 -2.21 15.65 -11.03
C ASP A 14 -2.61 15.87 -12.52
N GLY A 15 -3.00 14.81 -13.21
CA GLY A 15 -3.44 14.82 -14.61
C GLY A 15 -2.30 14.92 -15.65
N LYS A 16 -1.03 14.82 -15.23
CA LYS A 16 0.11 14.85 -16.15
C LYS A 16 0.18 13.59 -17.01
N LEU A 17 -0.31 12.46 -16.52
CA LEU A 17 -0.34 11.23 -17.31
C LEU A 17 -1.25 11.42 -18.54
N GLY A 18 -2.49 11.85 -18.36
CA GLY A 18 -3.42 12.05 -19.48
C GLY A 18 -2.86 12.97 -20.55
N LYS A 19 -2.22 14.09 -20.16
CA LYS A 19 -1.60 15.04 -21.08
C LYS A 19 -0.42 14.46 -21.87
N ASN A 20 0.29 13.47 -21.36
CA ASN A 20 1.47 12.88 -21.96
C ASN A 20 1.27 11.41 -22.37
N PHE A 21 0.04 10.91 -22.37
CA PHE A 21 -0.26 9.50 -22.62
C PHE A 21 0.21 9.06 -24.02
N HIS A 22 0.18 9.95 -25.01
CA HIS A 22 0.68 9.70 -26.36
C HIS A 22 2.11 9.17 -26.41
N LYS A 23 2.97 9.55 -25.45
CA LYS A 23 4.36 9.03 -25.37
C LYS A 23 4.41 7.55 -24.96
N ILE A 24 3.45 7.14 -24.13
CA ILE A 24 3.32 5.74 -23.73
C ILE A 24 2.76 4.91 -24.87
N GLU A 25 1.76 5.45 -25.60
CA GLU A 25 1.21 4.80 -26.79
C GLU A 25 2.27 4.63 -27.90
N GLU A 26 3.09 5.66 -28.14
CA GLU A 26 4.20 5.59 -29.10
C GLU A 26 5.22 4.51 -28.70
N ALA A 27 5.60 4.45 -27.43
CA ALA A 27 6.54 3.47 -26.94
C ALA A 27 5.95 2.04 -26.97
N LEU A 28 4.68 1.86 -26.60
CA LEU A 28 3.97 0.58 -26.72
C LEU A 28 3.84 0.16 -28.18
N GLY A 29 3.44 1.06 -29.08
CA GLY A 29 3.33 0.80 -30.52
C GLY A 29 4.64 0.38 -31.17
N SER A 30 5.77 0.89 -30.66
CA SER A 30 7.13 0.54 -31.13
C SER A 30 7.67 -0.77 -30.54
N SER A 31 7.07 -1.28 -29.47
CA SER A 31 7.56 -2.45 -28.74
C SER A 31 7.22 -3.81 -29.37
N GLY A 32 6.31 -3.82 -30.34
CA GLY A 32 5.77 -5.05 -30.94
C GLY A 32 4.78 -5.81 -30.05
N ILE A 33 4.37 -5.23 -28.91
CA ILE A 33 3.35 -5.82 -28.02
C ILE A 33 1.98 -5.62 -28.63
N GLU A 34 1.12 -6.64 -28.65
CA GLU A 34 -0.30 -6.50 -28.92
C GLU A 34 -0.99 -6.02 -27.64
N TYR A 35 -1.63 -4.83 -27.68
CA TYR A 35 -2.22 -4.23 -26.49
C TYR A 35 -3.53 -3.53 -26.77
N ASP A 36 -4.39 -3.50 -25.74
CA ASP A 36 -5.59 -2.67 -25.66
C ASP A 36 -5.49 -1.73 -24.46
N VAL A 37 -6.09 -0.53 -24.56
CA VAL A 37 -6.04 0.49 -23.51
C VAL A 37 -7.42 0.72 -22.93
N PHE A 38 -7.51 0.69 -21.62
CA PHE A 38 -8.69 0.98 -20.82
C PHE A 38 -8.39 2.19 -19.92
N MET A 39 -9.05 3.32 -20.17
CA MET A 39 -8.90 4.52 -19.37
C MET A 39 -9.82 4.46 -18.15
N THR A 40 -9.30 4.77 -16.97
CA THR A 40 -10.13 4.88 -15.77
C THR A 40 -10.83 6.22 -15.70
N GLU A 41 -12.07 6.22 -15.23
CA GLU A 41 -12.89 7.44 -15.06
C GLU A 41 -12.82 8.00 -13.65
N GLY A 42 -12.42 7.16 -12.68
CA GLY A 42 -12.34 7.56 -11.28
C GLY A 42 -11.79 6.46 -10.41
N THR A 43 -11.87 6.69 -9.13
CA THR A 43 -11.44 5.77 -8.10
C THR A 43 -12.30 4.50 -8.06
N GLY A 44 -11.65 3.34 -7.95
CA GLY A 44 -12.29 2.03 -7.98
C GLY A 44 -12.55 1.50 -9.40
N HIS A 45 -12.52 2.35 -10.43
CA HIS A 45 -12.81 1.90 -11.81
C HIS A 45 -11.73 0.95 -12.35
N ALA A 46 -10.45 1.12 -11.92
CA ALA A 46 -9.39 0.19 -12.33
C ALA A 46 -9.60 -1.22 -11.78
N ILE A 47 -10.18 -1.37 -10.57
CA ILE A 47 -10.48 -2.68 -10.02
C ILE A 47 -11.65 -3.36 -10.76
N GLU A 48 -12.67 -2.58 -11.19
CA GLU A 48 -13.80 -3.10 -11.98
C GLU A 48 -13.32 -3.61 -13.34
N ILE A 49 -12.54 -2.80 -14.06
CA ILE A 49 -11.94 -3.20 -15.34
C ILE A 49 -11.09 -4.46 -15.17
N ALA A 50 -10.16 -4.45 -14.21
CA ALA A 50 -9.27 -5.57 -13.96
C ALA A 50 -10.03 -6.85 -13.58
N SER A 51 -11.09 -6.73 -12.79
CA SER A 51 -11.95 -7.86 -12.43
C SER A 51 -12.64 -8.47 -13.65
N GLY A 52 -13.10 -7.66 -14.58
CA GLY A 52 -13.70 -8.11 -15.85
C GLY A 52 -12.70 -8.82 -16.78
N LEU A 53 -11.40 -8.60 -16.57
CA LEU A 53 -10.35 -9.21 -17.39
C LEU A 53 -9.82 -10.56 -16.87
N ARG A 54 -10.30 -11.04 -15.71
CA ARG A 54 -9.79 -12.26 -15.05
C ARG A 54 -9.82 -13.50 -15.97
N ASP A 55 -10.89 -13.67 -16.72
CA ASP A 55 -11.13 -14.82 -17.60
C ASP A 55 -10.94 -14.46 -19.09
N SER A 56 -10.35 -13.30 -19.39
CA SER A 56 -10.07 -12.84 -20.75
C SER A 56 -8.86 -13.54 -21.38
N ASP A 57 -8.58 -13.28 -22.68
CA ASP A 57 -7.44 -13.82 -23.42
C ASP A 57 -6.14 -13.05 -23.21
N TYR A 58 -6.14 -12.00 -22.38
CA TYR A 58 -4.90 -11.26 -22.08
C TYR A 58 -3.96 -12.08 -21.19
N ASP A 59 -2.68 -12.00 -21.46
CA ASP A 59 -1.64 -12.62 -20.65
C ASP A 59 -1.22 -11.72 -19.46
N LEU A 60 -1.18 -10.42 -19.70
CA LEU A 60 -0.82 -9.40 -18.72
C LEU A 60 -1.94 -8.37 -18.60
N VAL A 61 -2.16 -7.92 -17.37
CA VAL A 61 -2.95 -6.73 -17.04
C VAL A 61 -1.98 -5.68 -16.48
N VAL A 62 -1.81 -4.59 -17.19
CA VAL A 62 -0.77 -3.59 -16.90
C VAL A 62 -1.39 -2.36 -16.27
N ALA A 63 -0.95 -2.03 -15.06
CA ALA A 63 -1.28 -0.78 -14.41
C ALA A 63 -0.39 0.36 -14.93
N ILE A 64 -0.99 1.38 -15.54
CA ILE A 64 -0.31 2.61 -15.96
C ILE A 64 -0.74 3.73 -15.03
N GLY A 65 0.07 4.00 -14.00
CA GLY A 65 -0.28 4.95 -12.94
C GLY A 65 0.66 4.89 -11.76
N GLY A 66 0.24 5.40 -10.61
CA GLY A 66 0.95 5.29 -9.34
C GLY A 66 0.48 4.11 -8.49
N ASP A 67 0.95 4.03 -7.24
CA ASP A 67 0.68 2.93 -6.31
C ASP A 67 -0.82 2.66 -6.12
N GLY A 68 -1.68 3.69 -6.09
CA GLY A 68 -3.14 3.49 -6.01
C GLY A 68 -3.73 2.77 -7.23
N THR A 69 -3.25 3.07 -8.46
CA THR A 69 -3.69 2.35 -9.67
C THR A 69 -3.19 0.90 -9.64
N VAL A 70 -1.95 0.69 -9.19
CA VAL A 70 -1.37 -0.65 -8.99
C VAL A 70 -2.19 -1.44 -7.98
N HIS A 71 -2.54 -0.83 -6.84
CA HIS A 71 -3.39 -1.42 -5.81
C HIS A 71 -4.75 -1.87 -6.37
N GLU A 72 -5.43 -1.01 -7.12
CA GLU A 72 -6.72 -1.32 -7.73
C GLU A 72 -6.63 -2.48 -8.73
N VAL A 73 -5.67 -2.45 -9.64
CA VAL A 73 -5.47 -3.51 -10.64
C VAL A 73 -5.11 -4.83 -9.98
N ALA A 74 -4.19 -4.81 -9.01
CA ALA A 74 -3.78 -5.99 -8.25
C ALA A 74 -4.97 -6.66 -7.54
N ASN A 75 -5.83 -5.85 -6.88
CA ASN A 75 -7.04 -6.35 -6.25
C ASN A 75 -8.02 -6.95 -7.27
N GLY A 76 -8.15 -6.36 -8.45
CA GLY A 76 -9.03 -6.86 -9.49
C GLY A 76 -8.62 -8.24 -10.03
N ILE A 77 -7.33 -8.47 -10.24
CA ILE A 77 -6.82 -9.74 -10.80
C ILE A 77 -6.36 -10.76 -9.75
N ARG A 78 -6.35 -10.40 -8.45
CA ARG A 78 -5.91 -11.30 -7.36
C ARG A 78 -6.54 -12.68 -7.47
N GLY A 79 -5.73 -13.72 -7.30
CA GLY A 79 -6.17 -15.12 -7.35
C GLY A 79 -6.61 -15.60 -8.73
N SER A 80 -6.35 -14.85 -9.81
CA SER A 80 -6.47 -15.31 -11.19
C SER A 80 -5.12 -15.74 -11.76
N SER A 81 -5.11 -16.30 -12.96
CA SER A 81 -3.87 -16.63 -13.68
C SER A 81 -3.22 -15.41 -14.35
N LYS A 82 -3.83 -14.22 -14.27
CA LYS A 82 -3.30 -13.01 -14.89
C LYS A 82 -2.06 -12.51 -14.17
N ARG A 83 -1.12 -11.98 -14.94
CA ARG A 83 0.10 -11.34 -14.41
C ARG A 83 -0.07 -9.83 -14.40
N LEU A 84 0.28 -9.21 -13.28
CA LEU A 84 0.37 -7.77 -13.17
C LEU A 84 1.67 -7.29 -13.83
N GLY A 85 1.55 -6.39 -14.81
CA GLY A 85 2.64 -5.55 -15.27
C GLY A 85 2.46 -4.12 -14.76
N ILE A 86 3.52 -3.31 -14.75
CA ILE A 86 3.44 -1.92 -14.29
C ILE A 86 4.24 -1.02 -15.20
N ILE A 87 3.63 0.10 -15.63
CA ILE A 87 4.33 1.26 -16.18
C ILE A 87 4.20 2.37 -15.12
N PRO A 88 5.27 2.61 -14.33
CA PRO A 88 5.21 3.46 -13.14
C PRO A 88 5.10 4.93 -13.52
N MET A 89 4.00 5.56 -13.17
CA MET A 89 3.70 6.96 -13.47
C MET A 89 3.21 7.73 -12.23
N GLY A 90 3.54 7.24 -11.05
CA GLY A 90 3.22 7.85 -9.76
C GLY A 90 4.33 8.78 -9.23
N ASN A 91 4.14 9.22 -8.00
CA ASN A 91 5.15 9.98 -7.24
C ASN A 91 6.01 9.09 -6.33
N GLY A 92 5.49 7.94 -5.87
CA GLY A 92 6.15 6.96 -5.01
C GLY A 92 6.68 5.79 -5.81
N ASP A 93 5.78 5.11 -6.50
CA ASP A 93 6.01 3.91 -7.31
C ASP A 93 6.77 2.81 -6.50
N ASP A 94 6.39 2.66 -5.22
CA ASP A 94 7.12 1.82 -4.27
C ASP A 94 6.96 0.33 -4.59
N PHE A 95 5.77 -0.10 -5.06
CA PHE A 95 5.57 -1.50 -5.47
C PHE A 95 6.36 -1.83 -6.76
N ALA A 96 6.37 -0.91 -7.74
CA ALA A 96 7.20 -1.08 -8.95
C ALA A 96 8.69 -1.21 -8.61
N ARG A 97 9.17 -0.37 -7.68
CA ARG A 97 10.54 -0.47 -7.14
C ARG A 97 10.80 -1.82 -6.49
N ALA A 98 9.86 -2.33 -5.69
CA ALA A 98 10.02 -3.59 -4.97
C ALA A 98 10.16 -4.81 -5.87
N ILE A 99 9.56 -4.79 -7.07
CA ILE A 99 9.66 -5.86 -8.08
C ILE A 99 10.68 -5.55 -9.18
N GLY A 100 11.54 -4.55 -8.98
CA GLY A 100 12.67 -4.25 -9.87
C GLY A 100 12.33 -3.57 -11.18
N ILE A 101 11.19 -2.89 -11.27
CA ILE A 101 10.81 -2.09 -12.45
C ILE A 101 11.53 -0.74 -12.40
N PRO A 102 12.18 -0.29 -13.51
CA PRO A 102 12.88 0.98 -13.54
C PRO A 102 11.89 2.14 -13.41
N LEU A 103 12.18 3.06 -12.49
CA LEU A 103 11.36 4.26 -12.28
C LEU A 103 11.76 5.37 -13.26
N LYS A 104 10.79 6.10 -13.78
CA LYS A 104 10.99 7.22 -14.74
C LYS A 104 11.60 6.80 -16.09
N ASP A 105 11.58 5.52 -16.39
CA ASP A 105 12.03 4.94 -17.65
C ASP A 105 10.89 4.13 -18.27
N ILE A 106 10.11 4.78 -19.12
CA ILE A 106 8.93 4.18 -19.77
C ILE A 106 9.36 3.02 -20.66
N GLN A 107 10.43 3.20 -21.47
CA GLN A 107 10.90 2.16 -22.36
C GLN A 107 11.38 0.94 -21.60
N GLY A 108 12.20 1.14 -20.56
CA GLY A 108 12.67 0.03 -19.71
C GLY A 108 11.52 -0.72 -19.02
N ALA A 109 10.45 -0.03 -18.60
CA ALA A 109 9.27 -0.69 -18.05
C ALA A 109 8.53 -1.51 -19.12
N ILE A 110 8.39 -1.00 -20.35
CA ILE A 110 7.75 -1.72 -21.48
C ILE A 110 8.60 -2.92 -21.91
N ASP A 111 9.91 -2.80 -21.94
CA ASP A 111 10.81 -3.92 -22.27
C ASP A 111 10.63 -5.10 -21.31
N LEU A 112 10.33 -4.81 -20.04
CA LEU A 112 10.03 -5.84 -19.04
C LEU A 112 8.67 -6.52 -19.27
N LEU A 113 7.71 -5.90 -19.94
CA LEU A 113 6.45 -6.58 -20.31
C LEU A 113 6.73 -7.74 -21.30
N ASN A 114 7.72 -7.58 -22.18
CA ASN A 114 8.15 -8.61 -23.12
C ASN A 114 9.13 -9.61 -22.52
N GLY A 115 10.15 -9.15 -21.81
CA GLY A 115 11.32 -9.93 -21.41
C GLY A 115 11.58 -10.01 -19.91
N GLY A 116 10.67 -9.50 -19.08
CA GLY A 116 10.79 -9.55 -17.63
C GLY A 116 10.62 -10.95 -17.04
N SER A 117 10.94 -11.07 -15.76
CA SER A 117 10.78 -12.31 -14.99
C SER A 117 9.39 -12.36 -14.33
N ASP A 118 8.81 -13.55 -14.29
CA ASP A 118 7.55 -13.79 -13.63
C ASP A 118 7.78 -14.25 -12.18
N TYR A 119 7.03 -13.65 -11.26
CA TYR A 119 7.09 -13.95 -9.83
C TYR A 119 5.69 -14.14 -9.28
N THR A 120 5.62 -14.76 -8.12
CA THR A 120 4.41 -14.79 -7.31
C THR A 120 4.69 -14.08 -6.00
N VAL A 121 3.80 -13.16 -5.63
CA VAL A 121 3.88 -12.40 -4.39
C VAL A 121 2.72 -12.74 -3.47
N GLY A 122 2.97 -12.62 -2.17
CA GLY A 122 1.92 -12.72 -1.17
C GLY A 122 0.99 -11.51 -1.17
N GLY A 123 -0.03 -11.57 -0.33
CA GLY A 123 -0.94 -10.47 -0.05
C GLY A 123 -1.30 -10.45 1.43
N ILE A 124 -1.59 -9.28 1.96
CA ILE A 124 -2.13 -9.12 3.30
C ILE A 124 -3.64 -8.94 3.18
N ARG A 125 -4.40 -9.93 3.67
CA ARG A 125 -5.84 -9.82 3.86
C ARG A 125 -6.10 -8.97 5.10
N VAL A 126 -6.87 -7.92 4.95
CA VAL A 126 -7.20 -6.99 6.03
C VAL A 126 -8.71 -6.98 6.22
N GLU A 127 -9.15 -7.24 7.44
CA GLU A 127 -10.55 -7.19 7.84
C GLU A 127 -10.72 -6.24 9.01
N GLY A 128 -11.64 -5.28 8.88
CA GLY A 128 -11.89 -4.30 9.93
C GLY A 128 -13.16 -3.48 9.68
N LEU A 129 -13.43 -2.56 10.58
CA LEU A 129 -14.56 -1.66 10.43
C LEU A 129 -14.32 -0.70 9.25
N ARG A 130 -15.38 -0.41 8.50
CA ARG A 130 -15.32 0.61 7.45
C ARG A 130 -14.97 1.96 8.09
N ALA A 131 -13.98 2.66 7.55
CA ALA A 131 -13.67 4.02 7.98
C ALA A 131 -14.90 4.91 7.84
N PRO A 132 -15.23 5.71 8.87
CA PRO A 132 -16.35 6.64 8.81
C PRO A 132 -16.12 7.68 7.71
N GLU A 133 -17.21 8.13 7.08
CA GLU A 133 -17.16 9.28 6.18
C GLU A 133 -16.69 10.51 6.98
N HIS A 134 -15.62 11.14 6.51
CA HIS A 134 -15.11 12.36 7.11
C HIS A 134 -15.34 13.52 6.13
N PRO A 135 -15.83 14.70 6.56
CA PRO A 135 -15.91 15.87 5.69
C PRO A 135 -14.54 16.17 5.09
N GLY A 136 -14.41 16.09 3.76
CA GLY A 136 -13.15 16.28 3.03
C GLY A 136 -12.39 15.01 2.66
N ILE A 137 -12.80 13.84 3.17
CA ILE A 137 -12.32 12.55 2.64
C ILE A 137 -13.39 12.04 1.67
N PRO A 138 -13.05 11.72 0.42
CA PRO A 138 -13.98 11.03 -0.47
C PRO A 138 -14.50 9.76 0.20
N SER A 139 -15.77 9.47 0.05
CA SER A 139 -16.38 8.22 0.54
C SER A 139 -15.44 7.04 0.30
N PRO A 140 -15.23 6.16 1.30
CA PRO A 140 -14.34 5.01 1.13
C PRO A 140 -14.73 4.30 -0.15
N LYS A 141 -13.76 4.22 -1.06
CA LYS A 141 -13.94 3.67 -2.39
C LYS A 141 -14.60 2.31 -2.30
N HIS A 142 -15.76 2.15 -2.92
CA HIS A 142 -16.45 0.89 -3.01
C HIS A 142 -15.68 -0.02 -3.96
N TYR A 143 -14.77 -0.80 -3.44
CA TYR A 143 -14.23 -1.92 -4.20
C TYR A 143 -15.29 -3.01 -4.25
N PRO A 144 -15.51 -3.67 -5.39
CA PRO A 144 -16.41 -4.80 -5.45
C PRO A 144 -15.98 -5.83 -4.39
N VAL A 145 -16.96 -6.40 -3.71
CA VAL A 145 -16.72 -7.47 -2.73
C VAL A 145 -16.15 -8.65 -3.50
N THR A 146 -14.91 -9.01 -3.23
CA THR A 146 -14.22 -10.10 -3.93
C THR A 146 -14.59 -11.49 -3.41
N GLY A 147 -15.78 -11.65 -2.80
CA GLY A 147 -16.28 -12.92 -2.31
C GLY A 147 -15.62 -13.46 -1.05
N ASP A 148 -14.71 -12.71 -0.44
CA ASP A 148 -14.09 -13.11 0.82
C ASP A 148 -15.10 -13.02 1.97
N PRO A 149 -15.24 -14.08 2.79
CA PRO A 149 -16.14 -14.05 3.94
C PRO A 149 -15.65 -13.01 4.97
N SER A 150 -16.55 -12.16 5.43
CA SER A 150 -16.30 -11.21 6.50
C SER A 150 -17.39 -11.29 7.56
N LYS A 151 -17.11 -10.79 8.76
CA LYS A 151 -18.14 -10.57 9.77
C LYS A 151 -19.10 -9.48 9.28
N GLU A 152 -20.38 -9.58 9.68
CA GLU A 152 -21.38 -8.55 9.35
C GLU A 152 -20.88 -7.16 9.79
N GLY A 153 -20.96 -6.19 8.88
CA GLY A 153 -20.49 -4.82 9.11
C GLY A 153 -19.01 -4.57 8.87
N ASN A 154 -18.19 -5.62 8.70
CA ASN A 154 -16.78 -5.48 8.39
C ASN A 154 -16.54 -5.31 6.89
N LEU A 155 -15.41 -4.68 6.59
CA LEU A 155 -14.86 -4.55 5.25
C LEU A 155 -13.65 -5.47 5.12
N VAL A 156 -13.53 -6.19 4.00
CA VAL A 156 -12.33 -6.95 3.64
C VAL A 156 -11.62 -6.29 2.48
N ARG A 157 -10.32 -6.14 2.59
CA ARG A 157 -9.42 -5.57 1.57
C ARG A 157 -8.12 -6.36 1.51
N TRP A 158 -7.42 -6.21 0.39
CA TRP A 158 -6.09 -6.79 0.21
C TRP A 158 -5.07 -5.69 -0.06
N SER A 159 -3.93 -5.79 0.61
CA SER A 159 -2.77 -4.96 0.39
C SER A 159 -1.63 -5.82 -0.17
N PHE A 160 -0.82 -5.22 -1.04
CA PHE A 160 0.33 -5.87 -1.69
C PHE A 160 1.65 -5.13 -1.43
N LEU A 161 1.58 -3.94 -0.84
CA LEU A 161 2.75 -3.15 -0.50
C LEU A 161 2.90 -2.99 1.01
N GLU A 162 1.88 -2.42 1.67
CA GLU A 162 1.94 -2.12 3.09
C GLU A 162 0.56 -1.86 3.71
N CYS A 163 0.47 -2.10 5.03
CA CYS A 163 -0.66 -1.66 5.85
C CYS A 163 -0.11 -0.91 7.04
N ASP A 164 -0.61 0.28 7.31
CA ASP A 164 -0.12 1.10 8.41
C ASP A 164 -1.21 1.74 9.27
N GLY A 165 -0.82 2.18 10.44
CA GLY A 165 -1.65 2.96 11.35
C GLY A 165 -0.81 3.82 12.30
N GLY A 166 -1.50 4.67 13.05
CA GLY A 166 -0.84 5.63 13.93
C GLY A 166 -0.51 6.94 13.22
N VAL A 167 0.68 7.47 13.44
CA VAL A 167 1.10 8.76 12.84
C VAL A 167 1.12 8.71 11.32
N THR A 168 1.46 7.56 10.72
CA THR A 168 1.55 7.40 9.26
C THR A 168 0.20 7.49 8.59
N SER A 169 -0.84 6.85 9.10
CA SER A 169 -2.20 6.97 8.55
C SER A 169 -2.74 8.42 8.65
N SER A 170 -2.31 9.18 9.67
CA SER A 170 -2.61 10.60 9.75
C SER A 170 -1.97 11.42 8.63
N ILE A 171 -0.80 11.01 8.12
CA ILE A 171 -0.16 11.64 6.96
C ILE A 171 -1.03 11.45 5.72
N ASN A 172 -1.50 10.22 5.49
CA ASN A 172 -2.37 9.90 4.36
C ASN A 172 -3.69 10.67 4.44
N ARG A 173 -4.32 10.74 5.63
CA ARG A 173 -5.51 11.54 5.85
C ARG A 173 -5.30 13.02 5.53
N MET A 174 -4.24 13.64 6.03
CA MET A 174 -3.92 15.04 5.74
C MET A 174 -3.63 15.28 4.26
N LYS A 175 -3.03 14.31 3.56
CA LYS A 175 -2.83 14.36 2.11
C LYS A 175 -4.18 14.43 1.39
N ASP A 176 -5.12 13.59 1.77
CA ASP A 176 -6.46 13.51 1.15
C ASP A 176 -7.33 14.73 1.48
N GLU A 177 -7.15 15.32 2.67
CA GLU A 177 -7.73 16.62 3.06
C GLU A 177 -7.13 17.82 2.30
N GLY A 178 -6.13 17.60 1.43
CA GLY A 178 -5.53 18.65 0.60
C GLY A 178 -4.47 19.49 1.32
N HIS A 179 -3.98 19.07 2.49
CA HIS A 179 -2.91 19.80 3.19
C HIS A 179 -1.65 19.88 2.34
N PHE A 180 -1.04 21.09 2.31
CA PHE A 180 0.18 21.37 1.53
C PHE A 180 0.04 21.03 0.03
N SER A 181 -1.15 21.21 -0.57
CA SER A 181 -1.41 20.94 -1.98
C SER A 181 -0.51 21.71 -2.95
N TRP A 182 0.01 22.87 -2.51
CA TRP A 182 0.96 23.71 -3.24
C TRP A 182 2.40 23.17 -3.25
N ILE A 183 2.72 22.15 -2.42
CA ILE A 183 4.02 21.45 -2.41
C ILE A 183 3.85 20.12 -3.14
N SER A 184 4.80 19.77 -4.01
CA SER A 184 4.82 18.50 -4.74
C SER A 184 6.00 17.60 -4.33
N GLY A 185 5.86 16.29 -4.62
CA GLY A 185 6.91 15.29 -4.41
C GLY A 185 7.22 14.99 -2.94
N GLN A 186 8.40 14.45 -2.68
CA GLN A 186 8.83 13.97 -1.36
C GLN A 186 8.77 15.06 -0.27
N LYS A 187 9.00 16.32 -0.62
CA LYS A 187 8.93 17.44 0.34
C LYS A 187 7.54 17.58 0.96
N LYS A 188 6.46 17.35 0.18
CA LYS A 188 5.08 17.36 0.69
C LYS A 188 4.92 16.36 1.85
N TYR A 189 5.37 15.13 1.66
CA TYR A 189 5.28 14.09 2.69
C TYR A 189 6.10 14.43 3.94
N THR A 190 7.27 15.06 3.79
CA THR A 190 8.06 15.54 4.94
C THR A 190 7.30 16.56 5.77
N PHE A 191 6.66 17.55 5.14
CA PHE A 191 5.86 18.57 5.87
C PHE A 191 4.61 17.95 6.50
N LEU A 192 3.94 17.05 5.81
CA LEU A 192 2.81 16.30 6.35
C LEU A 192 3.21 15.46 7.57
N ALA A 193 4.36 14.77 7.50
CA ALA A 193 4.89 13.99 8.62
C ALA A 193 5.20 14.84 9.84
N ILE A 194 5.85 15.99 9.65
CA ILE A 194 6.13 16.93 10.75
C ILE A 194 4.82 17.41 11.38
N LYS A 195 3.84 17.80 10.56
CA LYS A 195 2.53 18.23 11.06
C LYS A 195 1.83 17.11 11.83
N ALA A 196 1.78 15.91 11.26
CA ALA A 196 1.17 14.74 11.88
C ALA A 196 1.82 14.45 13.25
N ILE A 197 3.15 14.41 13.33
CA ILE A 197 3.88 14.21 14.59
C ILE A 197 3.53 15.26 15.64
N LEU A 198 3.51 16.54 15.25
CA LEU A 198 3.24 17.63 16.19
C LEU A 198 1.80 17.62 16.71
N THR A 199 0.84 17.25 15.86
CA THR A 199 -0.59 17.22 16.21
C THR A 199 -1.05 15.88 16.78
N TRP A 200 -0.24 14.82 16.69
CA TRP A 200 -0.59 13.48 17.17
C TRP A 200 -0.94 13.46 18.65
N LYS A 201 -2.07 12.88 18.98
CA LYS A 201 -2.48 12.56 20.35
C LYS A 201 -2.35 11.06 20.54
N SER A 202 -1.61 10.65 21.56
CA SER A 202 -1.46 9.24 21.86
C SER A 202 -2.78 8.63 22.34
N GLN A 203 -2.99 7.38 21.97
CA GLN A 203 -4.10 6.56 22.39
C GLN A 203 -3.54 5.19 22.80
N MET A 204 -4.23 4.51 23.70
CA MET A 204 -3.90 3.14 24.07
C MET A 204 -4.61 2.16 23.14
N ALA A 205 -3.91 1.11 22.75
CA ALA A 205 -4.49 -0.01 22.01
C ALA A 205 -4.06 -1.34 22.58
N TRP A 206 -4.80 -2.38 22.27
CA TRP A 206 -4.36 -3.75 22.43
C TRP A 206 -3.90 -4.29 21.07
N ILE A 207 -2.75 -4.97 21.07
CA ILE A 207 -2.20 -5.60 19.88
C ILE A 207 -1.88 -7.06 20.12
N LYS A 208 -1.93 -7.86 19.05
CA LYS A 208 -1.45 -9.24 19.03
C LYS A 208 -0.68 -9.48 17.74
N VAL A 209 0.49 -10.11 17.84
CA VAL A 209 1.34 -10.52 16.72
C VAL A 209 1.42 -12.04 16.72
N ASP A 210 1.01 -12.68 15.64
CA ASP A 210 0.97 -14.12 15.47
C ASP A 210 0.33 -14.82 16.69
N ASP A 211 0.92 -15.89 17.17
CA ASP A 211 0.44 -16.64 18.34
C ASP A 211 0.93 -16.07 19.69
N GLN A 212 1.63 -14.91 19.69
CA GLN A 212 2.09 -14.30 20.92
C GLN A 212 0.91 -13.78 21.76
N PRO A 213 1.03 -13.75 23.08
CA PRO A 213 0.01 -13.12 23.92
C PRO A 213 -0.18 -11.66 23.56
N GLY A 214 -1.44 -11.26 23.39
CA GLY A 214 -1.76 -9.86 23.16
C GLY A 214 -1.44 -8.97 24.36
N HIS A 215 -1.06 -7.73 24.11
CA HIS A 215 -0.71 -6.78 25.16
C HIS A 215 -1.10 -5.34 24.80
N LYS A 216 -1.12 -4.47 25.79
CA LYS A 216 -1.47 -3.06 25.63
C LYS A 216 -0.23 -2.25 25.22
N VAL A 217 -0.43 -1.29 24.30
CA VAL A 217 0.61 -0.39 23.81
C VAL A 217 0.12 1.05 23.77
N ASP A 218 1.07 1.97 23.89
CA ASP A 218 0.85 3.40 23.64
C ASP A 218 1.12 3.68 22.17
N LEU A 219 0.09 4.09 21.42
CA LEU A 219 0.15 4.37 19.98
C LEU A 219 0.89 5.66 19.63
N THR A 220 1.77 6.16 20.49
CA THR A 220 2.66 7.26 20.14
C THR A 220 3.75 6.76 19.21
N GLY A 221 3.45 6.73 17.94
CA GLY A 221 4.31 6.21 16.89
C GLY A 221 3.52 5.58 15.75
N LEU A 222 3.99 4.45 15.27
CA LEU A 222 3.38 3.74 14.13
C LEU A 222 3.48 2.23 14.30
N PHE A 223 2.61 1.54 13.60
CA PHE A 223 2.87 0.16 13.16
C PHE A 223 2.77 0.11 11.63
N ALA A 224 3.53 -0.77 11.01
CA ALA A 224 3.45 -1.03 9.59
C ALA A 224 3.71 -2.52 9.30
N LEU A 225 2.77 -3.16 8.60
CA LEU A 225 2.98 -4.47 8.01
C LEU A 225 3.44 -4.25 6.56
N MET A 226 4.62 -4.74 6.25
CA MET A 226 5.31 -4.44 5.00
C MET A 226 5.53 -5.71 4.18
N GLN A 227 5.26 -5.64 2.89
CA GLN A 227 5.66 -6.63 1.91
C GLN A 227 6.82 -6.13 1.02
N ALA A 228 7.17 -4.86 1.15
CA ALA A 228 8.32 -4.25 0.49
C ALA A 228 9.19 -3.49 1.48
N GLU A 229 10.40 -3.13 1.08
CA GLU A 229 11.33 -2.39 1.93
C GLU A 229 10.88 -0.95 2.15
N THR A 230 10.24 -0.35 1.14
CA THR A 230 9.92 1.08 1.11
C THR A 230 8.43 1.35 0.97
N PHE A 231 7.98 2.46 1.58
CA PHE A 231 6.73 3.10 1.22
C PHE A 231 6.84 4.63 1.38
N GLY A 232 5.81 5.36 0.97
CA GLY A 232 5.80 6.82 1.08
C GLY A 232 6.82 7.52 0.18
N GLY A 233 7.14 6.91 -0.97
CA GLY A 233 8.08 7.48 -1.95
C GLY A 233 9.54 7.19 -1.65
N GLY A 234 9.85 6.03 -1.05
CA GLY A 234 11.19 5.53 -0.85
C GLY A 234 11.73 5.57 0.58
N TYR A 235 10.91 5.84 1.58
CA TYR A 235 11.31 5.64 2.97
C TYR A 235 11.49 4.16 3.27
N ARG A 236 12.68 3.75 3.75
CA ARG A 236 13.03 2.35 4.00
C ARG A 236 12.52 1.86 5.35
N VAL A 237 11.19 1.67 5.44
CA VAL A 237 10.50 1.32 6.70
C VAL A 237 10.79 -0.10 7.17
N ALA A 238 10.88 -1.06 6.23
CA ALA A 238 11.24 -2.45 6.55
C ALA A 238 12.54 -2.86 5.83
N PRO A 239 13.72 -2.43 6.32
CA PRO A 239 14.99 -2.69 5.64
C PRO A 239 15.19 -4.17 5.33
N GLY A 240 15.49 -4.49 4.06
CA GLY A 240 15.70 -5.85 3.58
C GLY A 240 14.44 -6.65 3.30
N MET A 241 13.23 -6.07 3.46
CA MET A 241 11.99 -6.74 3.07
C MET A 241 11.81 -6.73 1.55
N HIS A 242 11.27 -7.82 1.02
CA HIS A 242 10.91 -7.97 -0.39
C HIS A 242 9.60 -8.79 -0.53
N PRO A 243 8.79 -8.58 -1.59
CA PRO A 243 7.46 -9.16 -1.70
C PRO A 243 7.43 -10.66 -2.07
N PHE A 244 8.59 -11.31 -2.18
CA PHE A 244 8.73 -12.72 -2.62
C PHE A 244 8.92 -13.69 -1.43
N GLY A 245 8.67 -13.22 -0.21
CA GLY A 245 8.79 -14.03 1.02
C GLY A 245 7.52 -14.81 1.35
N ASP A 246 7.63 -15.59 2.42
CA ASP A 246 6.55 -16.42 3.00
C ASP A 246 5.83 -15.73 4.18
N SER A 247 6.15 -14.49 4.45
CA SER A 247 5.63 -13.69 5.55
C SER A 247 5.72 -12.20 5.23
N ALA A 248 4.93 -11.37 5.90
CA ALA A 248 5.13 -9.94 5.95
C ALA A 248 6.19 -9.57 6.99
N SER A 249 6.66 -8.34 6.96
CA SER A 249 7.49 -7.76 8.03
C SER A 249 6.65 -6.78 8.83
N ILE A 250 6.57 -6.96 10.14
CA ILE A 250 5.95 -5.98 11.02
C ILE A 250 7.01 -5.05 11.60
N VAL A 251 6.78 -3.75 11.49
CA VAL A 251 7.59 -2.71 12.13
C VAL A 251 6.73 -2.02 13.18
N LEU A 252 7.17 -2.07 14.41
CA LEU A 252 6.47 -1.46 15.56
C LEU A 252 7.35 -0.35 16.15
N GLY A 253 6.76 0.82 16.32
CA GLY A 253 7.41 1.95 16.97
C GLY A 253 6.42 2.63 17.91
N PHE A 254 6.40 2.22 19.17
CA PHE A 254 5.44 2.68 20.18
C PHE A 254 6.09 3.43 21.33
N GLY A 255 5.31 4.25 22.02
CA GLY A 255 5.75 5.03 23.16
C GLY A 255 6.89 6.02 22.85
N LEU A 256 6.96 6.50 21.61
CA LEU A 256 7.95 7.48 21.17
C LEU A 256 7.53 8.89 21.57
N SER A 257 8.43 9.68 22.14
CA SER A 257 8.17 11.10 22.27
C SER A 257 8.15 11.80 20.92
N LYS A 258 7.46 12.94 20.81
CA LYS A 258 7.44 13.74 19.56
C LYS A 258 8.85 14.09 19.08
N SER A 259 9.79 14.38 20.00
CA SER A 259 11.18 14.63 19.67
C SER A 259 11.91 13.40 19.12
N GLN A 260 11.59 12.20 19.62
CA GLN A 260 12.11 10.94 19.06
C GLN A 260 11.53 10.68 17.67
N MET A 261 10.22 10.90 17.47
CA MET A 261 9.59 10.77 16.15
C MET A 261 10.19 11.70 15.11
N LEU A 262 10.46 12.97 15.46
CA LEU A 262 11.15 13.89 14.56
C LEU A 262 12.61 13.48 14.26
N ARG A 263 13.34 12.99 15.27
CA ARG A 263 14.74 12.56 15.12
C ARG A 263 14.86 11.26 14.32
N VAL A 264 13.82 10.42 14.27
CA VAL A 264 13.88 9.15 13.56
C VAL A 264 13.67 9.32 12.04
N MET A 265 13.11 10.43 11.57
CA MET A 265 12.78 10.64 10.15
C MET A 265 13.99 10.43 9.22
N GLY A 266 15.13 11.05 9.52
CA GLY A 266 16.34 10.87 8.72
C GLY A 266 16.91 9.44 8.74
N PRO A 267 17.05 8.80 9.92
CA PRO A 267 17.36 7.38 10.00
C PRO A 267 16.36 6.47 9.28
N LEU A 268 15.05 6.77 9.33
CA LEU A 268 14.00 6.01 8.66
C LEU A 268 14.19 6.00 7.12
N GLU A 269 14.49 7.16 6.53
CA GLU A 269 14.82 7.28 5.12
C GLU A 269 15.96 6.34 4.69
N LYS A 270 16.92 6.12 5.57
CA LYS A 270 18.11 5.29 5.35
C LYS A 270 17.99 3.84 5.85
N GLY A 271 16.83 3.45 6.39
CA GLY A 271 16.63 2.13 6.98
C GLY A 271 17.43 1.88 8.28
N LYS A 272 17.83 2.94 8.99
CA LYS A 272 18.66 2.89 10.22
C LYS A 272 17.89 3.22 11.48
N HIS A 273 16.58 3.03 11.48
CA HIS A 273 15.68 3.35 12.59
C HIS A 273 15.42 2.15 13.50
N VAL A 274 15.50 0.93 12.98
CA VAL A 274 15.25 -0.30 13.75
C VAL A 274 16.23 -0.41 14.94
N GLY A 275 15.72 -0.83 16.08
CA GLY A 275 16.48 -0.95 17.33
C GLY A 275 16.69 0.36 18.11
N ARG A 276 16.30 1.52 17.54
CA ARG A 276 16.52 2.81 18.22
C ARG A 276 15.72 2.90 19.50
N TRP A 277 16.39 3.36 20.53
CA TRP A 277 15.86 3.54 21.91
C TRP A 277 15.21 2.30 22.51
N GLY A 278 15.40 1.10 21.92
CA GLY A 278 14.68 -0.13 22.33
C GLY A 278 13.17 -0.04 22.13
N LYS A 279 12.70 0.89 21.29
CA LYS A 279 11.28 1.18 21.05
C LYS A 279 10.81 0.91 19.62
N ILE A 280 11.74 0.63 18.71
CA ILE A 280 11.44 0.34 17.32
C ILE A 280 11.95 -1.05 17.00
N SER A 281 11.03 -1.97 16.78
CA SER A 281 11.33 -3.34 16.35
C SER A 281 10.95 -3.55 14.88
N LYS A 282 11.54 -4.58 14.28
CA LYS A 282 11.18 -5.15 12.99
C LYS A 282 11.29 -6.66 13.10
N ASP A 283 10.21 -7.36 12.83
CA ASP A 283 10.10 -8.81 12.92
C ASP A 283 9.34 -9.38 11.72
N SER A 284 9.45 -10.67 11.48
CA SER A 284 8.59 -11.40 10.56
C SER A 284 7.22 -11.58 11.18
N CYS A 285 6.15 -11.53 10.37
CA CYS A 285 4.78 -11.61 10.85
C CYS A 285 3.86 -12.26 9.81
N ARG A 286 2.98 -13.17 10.26
CA ARG A 286 1.91 -13.74 9.43
C ARG A 286 0.53 -13.23 9.82
N SER A 287 0.34 -12.80 11.06
CA SER A 287 -0.91 -12.19 11.51
C SER A 287 -0.66 -11.06 12.50
N PHE A 288 -1.47 -10.03 12.41
CA PHE A 288 -1.46 -8.92 13.34
C PHE A 288 -2.89 -8.48 13.61
N GLU A 289 -3.16 -8.14 14.86
CA GLU A 289 -4.47 -7.65 15.28
C GLU A 289 -4.28 -6.40 16.14
N ILE A 290 -5.15 -5.41 15.93
CA ILE A 290 -5.20 -4.19 16.72
C ILE A 290 -6.64 -3.86 17.09
N ARG A 291 -6.87 -3.56 18.37
CA ARG A 291 -8.18 -3.19 18.93
C ARG A 291 -8.05 -1.97 19.83
N ALA A 292 -9.13 -1.21 19.90
CA ALA A 292 -9.30 -0.23 20.96
C ALA A 292 -9.49 -0.92 22.32
N LEU A 293 -9.45 -0.13 23.39
CA LEU A 293 -9.75 -0.60 24.75
C LEU A 293 -11.08 0.01 25.21
N ASP A 294 -11.90 -0.82 25.86
CA ASP A 294 -13.09 -0.37 26.59
C ASP A 294 -12.71 0.49 27.82
N PRO A 295 -13.68 1.10 28.55
CA PRO A 295 -13.38 1.87 29.75
C PRO A 295 -12.72 1.07 30.89
N GLU A 296 -12.92 -0.26 30.92
CA GLU A 296 -12.28 -1.19 31.87
C GLU A 296 -10.87 -1.57 31.43
N GLY A 297 -10.49 -1.19 30.20
CA GLY A 297 -9.17 -1.44 29.61
C GLY A 297 -9.05 -2.81 28.94
N ASN A 298 -10.14 -3.49 28.58
CA ASN A 298 -10.11 -4.73 27.80
C ASN A 298 -10.20 -4.41 26.29
N PRO A 299 -9.66 -5.28 25.42
CA PRO A 299 -9.82 -5.12 23.98
C PRO A 299 -11.31 -5.22 23.58
N THR A 300 -11.79 -4.27 22.77
CA THR A 300 -13.17 -4.23 22.29
C THR A 300 -13.25 -4.54 20.79
N ASP A 301 -14.40 -5.10 20.38
CA ASP A 301 -14.74 -5.30 18.96
C ASP A 301 -15.47 -4.07 18.37
N GLU A 302 -15.62 -3.00 19.13
CA GLU A 302 -16.22 -1.75 18.70
C GLU A 302 -15.13 -0.70 18.41
N GLU A 303 -15.45 0.30 17.56
CA GLU A 303 -14.60 1.48 17.40
C GLU A 303 -14.57 2.27 18.73
N GLY A 304 -13.45 2.19 19.41
CA GLY A 304 -13.30 2.79 20.74
C GLY A 304 -12.21 3.85 20.82
N HIS A 305 -11.54 4.18 19.70
CA HIS A 305 -10.57 5.26 19.65
C HIS A 305 -11.23 6.61 19.38
N ASP A 306 -10.85 7.64 20.12
CA ASP A 306 -11.28 9.03 19.93
C ASP A 306 -10.06 9.96 19.82
N PRO A 307 -9.77 10.52 18.62
CA PRO A 307 -10.42 10.25 17.33
C PRO A 307 -10.19 8.82 16.83
N PRO A 308 -11.03 8.33 15.87
CA PRO A 308 -10.87 7.00 15.28
C PRO A 308 -9.46 6.74 14.78
N LEU A 309 -8.95 5.54 15.05
CA LEU A 309 -7.64 5.11 14.53
C LEU A 309 -7.80 4.60 13.09
N PHE A 310 -7.40 5.43 12.14
CA PHE A 310 -7.44 5.07 10.73
C PHE A 310 -6.33 4.10 10.37
N ILE A 311 -6.68 3.17 9.48
CA ILE A 311 -5.78 2.18 8.90
C ILE A 311 -5.66 2.46 7.41
N SER A 312 -4.42 2.52 6.95
CA SER A 312 -4.06 2.73 5.56
C SER A 312 -3.60 1.42 4.93
N LEU A 313 -3.98 1.19 3.68
CA LEU A 313 -3.59 0.05 2.86
C LEU A 313 -3.02 0.60 1.55
N ASP A 314 -1.77 0.28 1.25
CA ASP A 314 -1.06 0.74 0.05
C ASP A 314 -1.16 2.28 -0.13
N GLY A 315 -1.14 3.02 0.99
CA GLY A 315 -1.23 4.49 1.03
C GLY A 315 -2.64 5.07 0.99
N GLU A 316 -3.69 4.24 1.07
CA GLU A 316 -5.09 4.67 1.04
C GLU A 316 -5.82 4.32 2.33
N ILE A 317 -6.49 5.30 2.95
CA ILE A 317 -7.29 5.07 4.15
C ILE A 317 -8.53 4.24 3.78
N SER A 318 -8.75 3.16 4.51
CA SER A 318 -9.84 2.22 4.21
C SER A 318 -10.67 1.83 5.42
N MET A 319 -10.05 1.67 6.58
CA MET A 319 -10.65 1.06 7.76
C MET A 319 -10.33 1.83 9.03
N THR A 320 -11.06 1.50 10.10
CA THR A 320 -10.73 1.84 11.48
C THR A 320 -10.72 0.57 12.33
N THR A 321 -10.14 0.67 13.53
CA THR A 321 -10.10 -0.46 14.49
C THR A 321 -11.50 -0.88 14.95
N PRO A 322 -11.71 -2.17 15.29
CA PRO A 322 -10.72 -3.27 15.31
C PRO A 322 -10.34 -3.73 13.91
N VAL A 323 -9.07 -4.11 13.71
CA VAL A 323 -8.58 -4.61 12.43
C VAL A 323 -7.70 -5.84 12.63
N ARG A 324 -7.89 -6.82 11.76
CA ARG A 324 -7.09 -8.04 11.66
C ARG A 324 -6.40 -8.10 10.31
N PHE A 325 -5.13 -8.42 10.34
CA PHE A 325 -4.26 -8.58 9.18
C PHE A 325 -3.77 -10.03 9.12
N GLU A 326 -3.84 -10.65 7.94
CA GLU A 326 -3.37 -12.01 7.70
C GLU A 326 -2.58 -12.06 6.40
N PHE A 327 -1.33 -12.50 6.48
CA PHE A 327 -0.52 -12.72 5.30
C PHE A 327 -0.86 -14.05 4.64
N HIS A 328 -1.06 -14.02 3.33
CA HIS A 328 -1.31 -15.18 2.48
C HIS A 328 -0.31 -15.24 1.36
N GLU A 329 0.31 -16.40 1.16
CA GLU A 329 1.22 -16.64 0.04
C GLU A 329 0.47 -16.74 -1.29
N GLY A 330 1.17 -16.48 -2.41
CA GLY A 330 0.67 -16.85 -3.72
C GLY A 330 -0.54 -16.07 -4.22
N GLN A 331 -0.77 -14.85 -3.77
CA GLN A 331 -1.99 -14.12 -4.08
C GLN A 331 -1.98 -13.39 -5.42
N LEU A 332 -0.80 -13.04 -5.94
CA LEU A 332 -0.68 -12.25 -7.16
C LEU A 332 0.53 -12.69 -7.98
N HIS A 333 0.30 -12.92 -9.29
CA HIS A 333 1.37 -13.10 -10.25
C HIS A 333 1.82 -11.74 -10.78
N VAL A 334 3.12 -11.48 -10.83
CA VAL A 334 3.66 -10.19 -11.29
C VAL A 334 4.79 -10.41 -12.30
N ARG A 335 4.93 -9.48 -13.22
CA ARG A 335 6.08 -9.40 -14.13
C ARG A 335 6.95 -8.22 -13.71
N GLY A 336 8.21 -8.51 -13.38
CA GLY A 336 9.18 -7.53 -12.89
C GLY A 336 10.55 -7.65 -13.51
N GLY A 337 11.53 -6.94 -12.94
CA GLY A 337 12.92 -6.94 -13.40
C GLY A 337 13.64 -8.27 -13.20
N PRO A 338 14.82 -8.44 -13.81
CA PRO A 338 15.63 -9.64 -13.68
C PRO A 338 16.29 -9.71 -12.31
N SER A 339 15.81 -10.51 -11.44
CA SER A 339 16.25 -10.78 -10.07
C SER A 339 15.78 -9.79 -9.01
N PRO A 340 14.97 -10.26 -8.03
CA PRO A 340 14.91 -9.59 -6.76
C PRO A 340 16.28 -9.63 -6.10
N PRO A 341 16.74 -8.56 -5.43
CA PRO A 341 17.96 -8.61 -4.65
C PRO A 341 17.82 -9.65 -3.54
N ASN A 342 18.61 -10.72 -3.64
CA ASN A 342 18.88 -11.73 -2.63
C ASN A 342 17.70 -12.54 -2.07
N ARG A 343 17.40 -13.67 -2.73
CA ARG A 343 17.00 -14.89 -2.00
C ARG A 343 18.23 -15.36 -1.19
N ARG A 344 18.35 -14.96 0.06
CA ARG A 344 19.16 -15.64 1.07
C ARG A 344 18.37 -15.74 2.36
#